data_611d0d43141eb1feba449656bca8ac2c
#
_entry.id   611d0d43141eb1feba449656bca8ac2c
#
_cell.length_a   1.000
_cell.length_b   1.000
_cell.length_c   1.000
_cell.angle_alpha   90.00
_cell.angle_beta   90.00
_cell.angle_gamma   90.00
#
_symmetry.space_group_name_H-M   'P 1'
#
loop_
_entity.id
_entity.type
_entity.pdbx_description
1 polymer ?
#
loop_
_entity_poly.entity_id
_entity_poly.type
_entity_poly.pdbx_seq_one_letter_code
_entity_poly.pdbx_strand_id
1 'polypeptide(L)'
;APIRMPDGSTVYPTKGTPQGGIISPLLANVVLNELDHWIDSQWTEHPVANRYGTQRIIRTSEVFDKSKGYQKMRNSNLKEMFIVRYADDFRIFCRNREDAEKTMVAVTRWITERLKLEVSPEKTRIVNVRKRYSEFLGFKIMVYRKGRKYVVKSHICDKKLQLEESKLIEQAKRIAKPAEERTQPDEIGLFDEMVLGVQNYYRIATCVSLDCRKIHRRVMTVLTNRLNTETGCQLVREGGAMT
;
A
#
# COMPACT_ATOMS: atom_id res chain seq x y z
N ALA A 1 -11.50 -12.12 25.11
CA ALA A 1 -12.80 -11.48 25.35
C ALA A 1 -13.89 -12.27 24.62
N PRO A 2 -15.09 -12.39 25.18
CA PRO A 2 -16.20 -13.06 24.52
C PRO A 2 -16.68 -12.30 23.31
N ILE A 3 -17.02 -13.02 22.23
CA ILE A 3 -17.57 -12.46 21.00
C ILE A 3 -19.06 -12.78 20.95
N ARG A 4 -19.90 -11.76 20.89
CA ARG A 4 -21.34 -11.91 20.71
C ARG A 4 -21.66 -12.03 19.24
N MET A 5 -22.21 -13.15 18.84
CA MET A 5 -22.58 -13.43 17.44
C MET A 5 -23.92 -12.78 17.09
N PRO A 6 -24.22 -12.56 15.79
CA PRO A 6 -25.49 -11.97 15.35
C PRO A 6 -26.74 -12.78 15.77
N ASP A 7 -26.59 -14.08 15.99
CA ASP A 7 -27.64 -14.99 16.46
C ASP A 7 -27.89 -14.91 18.00
N GLY A 8 -27.14 -14.03 18.71
CA GLY A 8 -27.21 -13.84 20.16
C GLY A 8 -26.34 -14.79 20.95
N SER A 9 -25.69 -15.78 20.33
CA SER A 9 -24.77 -16.70 21.02
C SER A 9 -23.47 -15.98 21.41
N THR A 10 -22.81 -16.46 22.47
CA THR A 10 -21.52 -15.92 22.90
C THR A 10 -20.44 -16.98 22.71
N VAL A 11 -19.44 -16.64 21.91
CA VAL A 11 -18.27 -17.50 21.63
C VAL A 11 -17.07 -16.99 22.42
N TYR A 12 -16.37 -17.90 23.10
CA TYR A 12 -15.11 -17.60 23.79
C TYR A 12 -13.94 -18.09 22.95
N PRO A 13 -13.29 -17.20 22.16
CA PRO A 13 -12.17 -17.61 21.33
C PRO A 13 -10.98 -18.01 22.20
N THR A 14 -10.37 -19.14 21.87
CA THR A 14 -9.15 -19.64 22.54
C THR A 14 -7.87 -19.12 21.93
N LYS A 15 -7.96 -18.52 20.72
CA LYS A 15 -6.83 -17.97 19.96
C LYS A 15 -7.20 -16.64 19.33
N GLY A 16 -6.20 -15.78 19.16
CA GLY A 16 -6.33 -14.50 18.48
C GLY A 16 -6.87 -13.37 19.37
N THR A 17 -7.03 -12.21 18.75
CA THR A 17 -7.61 -11.01 19.37
C THR A 17 -8.91 -10.64 18.67
N PRO A 18 -9.90 -10.05 19.37
CA PRO A 18 -11.15 -9.64 18.74
C PRO A 18 -10.89 -8.65 17.60
N GLN A 19 -11.55 -8.86 16.47
CA GLN A 19 -11.51 -7.91 15.37
C GLN A 19 -12.14 -6.58 15.81
N GLY A 20 -11.44 -5.46 15.55
CA GLY A 20 -11.88 -4.12 15.97
C GLY A 20 -11.48 -3.74 17.40
N GLY A 21 -10.78 -4.59 18.15
CA GLY A 21 -10.22 -4.22 19.44
C GLY A 21 -9.11 -3.16 19.32
N ILE A 22 -9.15 -2.14 20.17
CA ILE A 22 -8.18 -1.01 20.14
C ILE A 22 -6.73 -1.50 20.29
N ILE A 23 -6.50 -2.54 21.08
CA ILE A 23 -5.17 -3.10 21.38
C ILE A 23 -4.69 -4.14 20.33
N SER A 24 -5.61 -4.68 19.53
CA SER A 24 -5.30 -5.76 18.57
C SER A 24 -4.19 -5.40 17.56
N PRO A 25 -4.17 -4.21 16.97
CA PRO A 25 -3.09 -3.81 16.05
C PRO A 25 -1.73 -3.72 16.74
N LEU A 26 -1.70 -3.27 18.00
CA LEU A 26 -0.47 -3.19 18.77
C LEU A 26 0.09 -4.59 19.06
N LEU A 27 -0.75 -5.50 19.55
CA LEU A 27 -0.36 -6.88 19.84
C LEU A 27 0.11 -7.62 18.58
N ALA A 28 -0.59 -7.44 17.45
CA ALA A 28 -0.19 -8.01 16.17
C ALA A 28 1.21 -7.48 15.74
N ASN A 29 1.47 -6.19 15.94
CA ASN A 29 2.77 -5.61 15.63
C ASN A 29 3.88 -6.13 16.55
N VAL A 30 3.62 -6.31 17.84
CA VAL A 30 4.59 -6.90 18.77
C VAL A 30 4.98 -8.32 18.36
N VAL A 31 3.99 -9.16 18.03
CA VAL A 31 4.23 -10.56 17.62
C VAL A 31 4.97 -10.61 16.28
N LEU A 32 4.53 -9.83 15.28
CA LEU A 32 5.12 -9.86 13.94
C LEU A 32 6.47 -9.13 13.84
N ASN A 33 6.83 -8.31 14.84
CA ASN A 33 8.16 -7.71 14.92
C ASN A 33 9.27 -8.79 15.01
N GLU A 34 9.00 -9.95 15.59
CA GLU A 34 9.94 -11.08 15.55
C GLU A 34 10.22 -11.55 14.12
N LEU A 35 9.21 -11.53 13.25
CA LEU A 35 9.39 -11.86 11.83
C LEU A 35 10.27 -10.84 11.12
N ASP A 36 10.05 -9.55 11.40
CA ASP A 36 10.86 -8.48 10.81
C ASP A 36 12.34 -8.66 11.19
N HIS A 37 12.64 -8.82 12.48
CA HIS A 37 13.99 -9.06 12.97
C HIS A 37 14.60 -10.34 12.41
N TRP A 38 13.82 -11.41 12.31
CA TRP A 38 14.35 -12.67 11.75
C TRP A 38 14.74 -12.49 10.28
N ILE A 39 13.89 -11.85 9.46
CA ILE A 39 14.20 -11.60 8.04
C ILE A 39 15.38 -10.65 7.90
N ASP A 40 15.46 -9.59 8.68
CA ASP A 40 16.59 -8.65 8.65
C ASP A 40 17.90 -9.34 9.05
N SER A 41 17.87 -10.27 10.01
CA SER A 41 19.05 -11.06 10.40
C SER A 41 19.57 -11.97 9.29
N GLN A 42 18.72 -12.39 8.35
CA GLN A 42 19.11 -13.24 7.23
C GLN A 42 19.84 -12.46 6.13
N TRP A 43 19.62 -11.15 6.02
CA TRP A 43 20.23 -10.35 4.97
C TRP A 43 20.70 -8.97 5.43
N THR A 44 19.83 -8.06 5.82
CA THR A 44 20.13 -6.65 6.07
C THR A 44 21.08 -6.47 7.24
N GLU A 45 20.86 -7.18 8.35
CA GLU A 45 21.66 -7.15 9.58
C GLU A 45 22.55 -8.39 9.75
N HIS A 46 22.73 -9.15 8.65
CA HIS A 46 23.60 -10.31 8.69
C HIS A 46 25.05 -9.91 9.04
N PRO A 47 25.76 -10.63 9.93
CA PRO A 47 27.10 -10.27 10.38
C PRO A 47 28.12 -10.04 9.26
N VAL A 48 28.00 -10.79 8.15
CA VAL A 48 28.87 -10.62 6.97
C VAL A 48 28.65 -9.26 6.30
N ALA A 49 27.38 -8.76 6.24
CA ALA A 49 27.11 -7.45 5.68
C ALA A 49 27.82 -6.35 6.46
N ASN A 50 27.77 -6.43 7.78
CA ASN A 50 28.39 -5.44 8.67
C ASN A 50 29.93 -5.56 8.67
N ARG A 51 30.50 -6.79 8.67
CA ARG A 51 31.95 -7.03 8.68
C ARG A 51 32.68 -6.39 7.49
N TYR A 52 32.06 -6.34 6.32
CA TYR A 52 32.63 -5.73 5.12
C TYR A 52 32.05 -4.36 4.81
N GLY A 53 31.29 -3.78 5.74
CA GLY A 53 30.80 -2.41 5.65
C GLY A 53 31.92 -1.38 5.83
N THR A 54 31.75 -0.21 5.24
CA THR A 54 32.70 0.90 5.34
C THR A 54 31.94 2.21 5.60
N GLN A 55 32.49 3.04 6.48
CA GLN A 55 32.00 4.41 6.66
C GLN A 55 32.31 5.22 5.39
N ARG A 56 31.30 5.94 4.88
CA ARG A 56 31.43 6.85 3.76
C ARG A 56 30.72 8.16 4.05
N ILE A 57 31.31 9.25 3.60
CA ILE A 57 30.64 10.55 3.61
C ILE A 57 29.97 10.75 2.26
N ILE A 58 28.63 10.87 2.26
CA ILE A 58 27.84 11.19 1.08
C ILE A 58 27.23 12.57 1.29
N ARG A 59 27.71 13.55 0.52
CA ARG A 59 27.43 14.97 0.70
C ARG A 59 27.90 15.43 2.09
N THR A 60 26.99 15.61 3.05
CA THR A 60 27.29 16.06 4.43
C THR A 60 26.95 15.01 5.49
N SER A 61 26.49 13.82 5.07
CA SER A 61 26.02 12.77 5.98
C SER A 61 26.97 11.58 5.98
N GLU A 62 27.31 11.09 7.17
CA GLU A 62 28.01 9.81 7.32
C GLU A 62 27.02 8.67 7.07
N VAL A 63 27.39 7.76 6.16
CA VAL A 63 26.59 6.59 5.81
C VAL A 63 27.46 5.34 5.93
N PHE A 64 26.93 4.31 6.59
CA PHE A 64 27.55 3.01 6.64
C PHE A 64 27.19 2.21 5.39
N ASP A 65 28.16 2.06 4.45
CA ASP A 65 27.95 1.40 3.16
C ASP A 65 28.22 -0.10 3.29
N LYS A 66 27.16 -0.90 3.20
CA LYS A 66 27.19 -2.38 3.25
C LYS A 66 27.37 -3.02 1.86
N SER A 67 27.61 -2.27 0.80
CA SER A 67 27.65 -2.76 -0.59
C SER A 67 28.63 -3.93 -0.81
N LYS A 68 29.83 -3.83 -0.21
CA LYS A 68 30.85 -4.89 -0.28
C LYS A 68 30.40 -6.15 0.46
N GLY A 69 29.74 -6.00 1.62
CA GLY A 69 29.16 -7.11 2.37
C GLY A 69 28.09 -7.84 1.56
N TYR A 70 27.16 -7.11 0.99
CA TYR A 70 26.12 -7.69 0.11
C TYR A 70 26.70 -8.38 -1.12
N GLN A 71 27.78 -7.85 -1.72
CA GLN A 71 28.46 -8.53 -2.82
C GLN A 71 29.05 -9.89 -2.39
N LYS A 72 29.65 -9.96 -1.22
CA LYS A 72 30.18 -11.23 -0.67
C LYS A 72 29.04 -12.22 -0.38
N MET A 73 27.94 -11.74 0.21
CA MET A 73 26.78 -12.57 0.51
C MET A 73 26.11 -13.12 -0.75
N ARG A 74 26.02 -12.32 -1.84
CA ARG A 74 25.49 -12.79 -3.14
C ARG A 74 26.29 -13.91 -3.76
N ASN A 75 27.57 -14.02 -3.44
CA ASN A 75 28.45 -15.11 -3.91
C ASN A 75 28.43 -16.34 -2.98
N SER A 76 27.56 -16.34 -1.97
CA SER A 76 27.36 -17.43 -1.02
C SER A 76 25.98 -18.08 -1.21
N ASN A 77 25.64 -19.02 -0.34
CA ASN A 77 24.33 -19.67 -0.32
C ASN A 77 23.22 -18.81 0.33
N LEU A 78 23.55 -17.61 0.85
CA LEU A 78 22.57 -16.70 1.45
C LEU A 78 21.60 -16.15 0.40
N LYS A 79 20.35 -15.94 0.81
CA LYS A 79 19.29 -15.45 -0.07
C LYS A 79 18.99 -13.98 0.19
N GLU A 80 19.07 -13.18 -0.87
CA GLU A 80 18.74 -11.75 -0.81
C GLU A 80 17.25 -11.59 -0.58
N MET A 81 16.87 -11.00 0.56
CA MET A 81 15.49 -10.76 0.93
C MET A 81 15.33 -9.44 1.69
N PHE A 82 14.26 -8.71 1.39
CA PHE A 82 13.89 -7.47 2.07
C PHE A 82 12.39 -7.51 2.37
N ILE A 83 12.01 -7.22 3.61
CA ILE A 83 10.61 -7.17 4.02
C ILE A 83 10.09 -5.74 4.03
N VAL A 84 8.84 -5.58 3.61
CA VAL A 84 8.02 -4.39 3.85
C VAL A 84 6.70 -4.87 4.42
N ARG A 85 6.37 -4.47 5.65
CA ARG A 85 5.18 -4.90 6.37
C ARG A 85 4.31 -3.72 6.81
N TYR A 86 3.03 -3.93 6.76
CA TYR A 86 2.02 -3.05 7.35
C TYR A 86 0.99 -3.94 8.07
N ALA A 87 0.99 -3.89 9.39
CA ALA A 87 0.22 -4.82 10.25
C ALA A 87 0.51 -6.29 9.88
N ASP A 88 -0.51 -7.03 9.46
CA ASP A 88 -0.45 -8.42 9.03
C ASP A 88 -0.15 -8.60 7.54
N ASP A 89 -0.24 -7.53 6.74
CA ASP A 89 0.07 -7.58 5.31
C ASP A 89 1.54 -7.24 5.06
N PHE A 90 2.28 -8.13 4.41
CA PHE A 90 3.69 -7.92 4.11
C PHE A 90 4.09 -8.38 2.71
N ARG A 91 5.20 -7.85 2.24
CA ARG A 91 5.85 -8.23 0.98
C ARG A 91 7.32 -8.48 1.23
N ILE A 92 7.82 -9.60 0.68
CA ILE A 92 9.24 -9.93 0.72
C ILE A 92 9.79 -9.87 -0.71
N PHE A 93 10.78 -9.02 -0.91
CA PHE A 93 11.43 -8.83 -2.19
C PHE A 93 12.66 -9.73 -2.26
N CYS A 94 12.70 -10.60 -3.27
CA CYS A 94 13.79 -11.51 -3.54
C CYS A 94 14.42 -11.22 -4.91
N ARG A 95 15.66 -11.64 -5.12
CA ARG A 95 16.41 -11.35 -6.34
C ARG A 95 15.87 -12.10 -7.56
N ASN A 96 15.49 -13.34 -7.39
CA ASN A 96 15.00 -14.22 -8.44
C ASN A 96 13.88 -15.13 -7.95
N ARG A 97 13.29 -15.93 -8.85
CA ARG A 97 12.16 -16.81 -8.53
C ARG A 97 12.55 -17.95 -7.59
N GLU A 98 13.70 -18.57 -7.82
CA GLU A 98 14.16 -19.69 -6.99
C GLU A 98 14.38 -19.26 -5.54
N ASP A 99 15.01 -18.09 -5.33
CA ASP A 99 15.18 -17.52 -4.00
C ASP A 99 13.83 -17.17 -3.36
N ALA A 100 12.87 -16.65 -4.14
CA ALA A 100 11.53 -16.37 -3.63
C ALA A 100 10.77 -17.64 -3.21
N GLU A 101 10.89 -18.74 -3.95
CA GLU A 101 10.28 -20.03 -3.60
C GLU A 101 10.88 -20.58 -2.30
N LYS A 102 12.21 -20.58 -2.17
CA LYS A 102 12.90 -21.00 -0.94
C LYS A 102 12.54 -20.11 0.25
N THR A 103 12.50 -18.80 0.04
CA THR A 103 12.11 -17.83 1.07
C THR A 103 10.66 -18.03 1.51
N MET A 104 9.75 -18.28 0.58
CA MET A 104 8.34 -18.53 0.89
C MET A 104 8.18 -19.74 1.80
N VAL A 105 8.88 -20.87 1.49
CA VAL A 105 8.86 -22.06 2.32
C VAL A 105 9.42 -21.78 3.71
N ALA A 106 10.58 -21.12 3.79
CA ALA A 106 11.24 -20.81 5.06
C ALA A 106 10.39 -19.88 5.95
N VAL A 107 9.81 -18.81 5.37
CA VAL A 107 8.97 -17.85 6.07
C VAL A 107 7.67 -18.51 6.55
N THR A 108 7.00 -19.29 5.69
CA THR A 108 5.79 -20.02 6.07
C THR A 108 6.05 -20.95 7.24
N ARG A 109 7.12 -21.74 7.15
CA ARG A 109 7.53 -22.65 8.22
C ARG A 109 7.83 -21.89 9.51
N TRP A 110 8.60 -20.81 9.43
CA TRP A 110 8.96 -19.98 10.59
C TRP A 110 7.73 -19.38 11.28
N ILE A 111 6.78 -18.81 10.52
CA ILE A 111 5.53 -18.26 11.05
C ILE A 111 4.72 -19.36 11.76
N THR A 112 4.60 -20.53 11.13
CA THR A 112 3.80 -21.65 11.68
C THR A 112 4.47 -22.27 12.91
N GLU A 113 5.77 -22.53 12.88
CA GLU A 113 6.47 -23.21 13.96
C GLU A 113 6.81 -22.28 15.11
N ARG A 114 7.25 -21.04 14.82
CA ARG A 114 7.70 -20.08 15.84
C ARG A 114 6.57 -19.25 16.41
N LEU A 115 5.75 -18.62 15.55
CA LEU A 115 4.67 -17.75 15.99
C LEU A 115 3.35 -18.48 16.22
N LYS A 116 3.25 -19.75 15.79
CA LYS A 116 2.00 -20.55 15.86
C LYS A 116 0.83 -19.89 15.11
N LEU A 117 1.15 -19.12 14.05
CA LEU A 117 0.18 -18.45 13.20
C LEU A 117 -0.05 -19.25 11.92
N GLU A 118 -1.25 -19.15 11.37
CA GLU A 118 -1.60 -19.77 10.10
C GLU A 118 -1.38 -18.80 8.96
N VAL A 119 -0.74 -19.28 7.88
CA VAL A 119 -0.53 -18.51 6.64
C VAL A 119 -1.61 -18.90 5.65
N SER A 120 -2.36 -17.90 5.12
CA SER A 120 -3.40 -18.14 4.12
C SER A 120 -2.78 -18.55 2.77
N PRO A 121 -2.99 -19.79 2.29
CA PRO A 121 -2.45 -20.23 1.00
C PRO A 121 -3.01 -19.44 -0.18
N GLU A 122 -4.29 -19.03 -0.11
CA GLU A 122 -4.96 -18.30 -1.19
C GLU A 122 -4.39 -16.90 -1.41
N LYS A 123 -3.92 -16.26 -0.32
CA LYS A 123 -3.36 -14.90 -0.35
C LYS A 123 -1.85 -14.91 -0.58
N THR A 124 -1.17 -16.03 -0.30
CA THR A 124 0.28 -16.16 -0.41
C THR A 124 0.69 -16.57 -1.81
N ARG A 125 1.40 -15.70 -2.52
CA ARG A 125 1.82 -15.96 -3.90
C ARG A 125 3.11 -15.26 -4.27
N ILE A 126 3.87 -15.86 -5.20
CA ILE A 126 5.06 -15.26 -5.79
C ILE A 126 4.66 -14.49 -7.05
N VAL A 127 5.03 -13.21 -7.11
CA VAL A 127 4.74 -12.34 -8.25
C VAL A 127 6.03 -11.85 -8.87
N ASN A 128 6.20 -12.04 -10.19
CA ASN A 128 7.30 -11.42 -10.91
C ASN A 128 6.94 -9.96 -11.26
N VAL A 129 7.46 -9.02 -10.48
CA VAL A 129 7.17 -7.58 -10.61
C VAL A 129 7.67 -6.95 -11.93
N ARG A 130 8.50 -7.67 -12.72
CA ARG A 130 8.88 -7.25 -14.08
C ARG A 130 7.86 -7.66 -15.15
N LYS A 131 6.94 -8.58 -14.82
CA LYS A 131 5.94 -9.10 -15.76
C LYS A 131 4.52 -8.76 -15.36
N ARG A 132 4.24 -8.61 -14.06
CA ARG A 132 2.89 -8.36 -13.51
C ARG A 132 2.94 -7.34 -12.38
N TYR A 133 1.87 -6.61 -12.19
CA TYR A 133 1.71 -5.75 -11.03
C TYR A 133 1.60 -6.56 -9.74
N SER A 134 2.27 -6.06 -8.70
CA SER A 134 2.06 -6.48 -7.31
C SER A 134 1.25 -5.40 -6.61
N GLU A 135 0.13 -5.77 -6.00
CA GLU A 135 -0.73 -4.85 -5.26
C GLU A 135 -0.39 -4.87 -3.77
N PHE A 136 -0.25 -3.70 -3.17
CA PHE A 136 0.00 -3.53 -1.75
C PHE A 136 -0.53 -2.18 -1.28
N LEU A 137 -1.32 -2.15 -0.20
CA LEU A 137 -1.89 -0.94 0.42
C LEU A 137 -2.62 0.00 -0.57
N GLY A 138 -3.35 -0.57 -1.52
CA GLY A 138 -4.07 0.22 -2.52
C GLY A 138 -3.22 0.73 -3.69
N PHE A 139 -1.92 0.41 -3.70
CA PHE A 139 -1.02 0.68 -4.81
C PHE A 139 -0.76 -0.58 -5.62
N LYS A 140 -0.52 -0.43 -6.92
CA LYS A 140 0.03 -1.47 -7.78
C LYS A 140 1.41 -1.04 -8.28
N ILE A 141 2.38 -1.93 -8.12
CA ILE A 141 3.79 -1.69 -8.36
C ILE A 141 4.30 -2.63 -9.45
N MET A 142 5.05 -2.11 -10.39
CA MET A 142 5.71 -2.88 -11.44
C MET A 142 7.07 -2.28 -11.77
N VAL A 143 8.02 -3.12 -12.21
CA VAL A 143 9.37 -2.73 -12.58
C VAL A 143 9.51 -2.72 -14.10
N TYR A 144 9.92 -1.58 -14.65
CA TYR A 144 10.12 -1.39 -16.08
C TYR A 144 11.60 -1.19 -16.42
N ARG A 145 11.99 -1.67 -17.58
CA ARG A 145 13.30 -1.38 -18.13
C ARG A 145 13.30 0.01 -18.80
N LYS A 146 14.22 0.89 -18.38
CA LYS A 146 14.45 2.20 -18.99
C LYS A 146 15.92 2.29 -19.42
N GLY A 147 16.18 2.02 -20.68
CA GLY A 147 17.53 1.89 -21.20
C GLY A 147 18.30 0.74 -20.52
N ARG A 148 19.41 1.06 -19.87
CA ARG A 148 20.24 0.08 -19.13
C ARG A 148 19.83 -0.13 -17.69
N LYS A 149 18.84 0.63 -17.16
CA LYS A 149 18.40 0.58 -15.76
C LYS A 149 16.98 0.04 -15.64
N TYR A 150 16.65 -0.45 -14.47
CA TYR A 150 15.30 -0.78 -14.07
C TYR A 150 14.74 0.33 -13.19
N VAL A 151 13.49 0.72 -13.42
CA VAL A 151 12.79 1.74 -12.65
C VAL A 151 11.48 1.17 -12.13
N VAL A 152 11.14 1.51 -10.90
CA VAL A 152 9.86 1.16 -10.29
C VAL A 152 8.84 2.19 -10.71
N LYS A 153 7.65 1.73 -11.14
CA LYS A 153 6.48 2.57 -11.33
C LYS A 153 5.36 2.07 -10.43
N SER A 154 4.73 3.01 -9.76
CA SER A 154 3.56 2.75 -8.92
C SER A 154 2.37 3.58 -9.38
N HIS A 155 1.21 2.96 -9.34
CA HIS A 155 -0.10 3.51 -9.65
C HIS A 155 -1.07 3.23 -8.51
N ILE A 156 -2.21 3.87 -8.50
CA ILE A 156 -3.36 3.46 -7.70
C ILE A 156 -3.85 2.10 -8.25
N CYS A 157 -4.16 1.14 -7.39
CA CYS A 157 -4.69 -0.15 -7.86
C CYS A 157 -6.09 0.03 -8.47
N ASP A 158 -6.43 -0.79 -9.47
CA ASP A 158 -7.62 -0.57 -10.29
C ASP A 158 -8.92 -0.58 -9.49
N LYS A 159 -9.03 -1.47 -8.50
CA LYS A 159 -10.20 -1.54 -7.60
C LYS A 159 -10.38 -0.26 -6.78
N LYS A 160 -9.29 0.30 -6.26
CA LYS A 160 -9.33 1.54 -5.48
C LYS A 160 -9.59 2.74 -6.37
N LEU A 161 -8.97 2.78 -7.56
CA LEU A 161 -9.22 3.84 -8.55
C LEU A 161 -10.70 3.93 -8.91
N GLN A 162 -11.34 2.78 -9.20
CA GLN A 162 -12.76 2.70 -9.49
C GLN A 162 -13.64 3.10 -8.30
N LEU A 163 -13.25 2.69 -7.09
CA LEU A 163 -13.98 3.02 -5.87
C LEU A 163 -13.96 4.54 -5.61
N GLU A 164 -12.78 5.17 -5.67
CA GLU A 164 -12.66 6.62 -5.43
C GLU A 164 -13.32 7.42 -6.56
N GLU A 165 -13.21 6.96 -7.81
CA GLU A 165 -13.96 7.53 -8.94
C GLU A 165 -15.47 7.48 -8.70
N SER A 166 -15.99 6.33 -8.28
CA SER A 166 -17.44 6.18 -8.02
C SER A 166 -17.93 7.08 -6.89
N LYS A 167 -17.17 7.20 -5.81
CA LYS A 167 -17.49 8.10 -4.69
C LYS A 167 -17.53 9.55 -5.13
N LEU A 168 -16.53 10.01 -5.87
CA LEU A 168 -16.46 11.38 -6.37
C LEU A 168 -17.57 11.68 -7.38
N ILE A 169 -17.94 10.72 -8.25
CA ILE A 169 -19.07 10.86 -9.16
C ILE A 169 -20.39 10.96 -8.38
N GLU A 170 -20.56 10.17 -7.35
CA GLU A 170 -21.77 10.24 -6.50
C GLU A 170 -21.86 11.58 -5.80
N GLN A 171 -20.77 12.07 -5.24
CA GLN A 171 -20.71 13.38 -4.61
C GLN A 171 -20.96 14.50 -5.62
N ALA A 172 -20.41 14.40 -6.83
CA ALA A 172 -20.69 15.33 -7.91
C ALA A 172 -22.19 15.42 -8.28
N LYS A 173 -22.91 14.29 -8.21
CA LYS A 173 -24.38 14.29 -8.40
C LYS A 173 -25.11 14.98 -7.26
N ARG A 174 -24.62 14.87 -6.01
CA ARG A 174 -25.19 15.55 -4.84
C ARG A 174 -25.01 17.06 -4.92
N ILE A 175 -23.91 17.56 -5.45
CA ILE A 175 -23.69 18.98 -5.72
C ILE A 175 -24.81 19.53 -6.63
N ALA A 176 -25.19 18.81 -7.67
CA ALA A 176 -26.24 19.21 -8.58
C ALA A 176 -27.66 19.12 -7.98
N LYS A 177 -27.87 18.19 -7.05
CA LYS A 177 -29.14 17.98 -6.33
C LYS A 177 -28.85 17.64 -4.88
N PRO A 178 -28.64 18.65 -4.01
CA PRO A 178 -28.39 18.45 -2.59
C PRO A 178 -29.56 17.75 -1.90
N ALA A 179 -29.27 17.03 -0.81
CA ALA A 179 -30.29 16.48 0.08
C ALA A 179 -30.99 17.62 0.85
N GLU A 180 -32.21 17.37 1.35
CA GLU A 180 -33.05 18.41 2.03
C GLU A 180 -32.33 19.05 3.23
N GLU A 181 -31.43 18.31 3.90
CA GLU A 181 -30.71 18.79 5.09
C GLU A 181 -29.38 19.50 4.77
N ARG A 182 -28.98 19.62 3.50
CA ARG A 182 -27.69 20.18 3.08
C ARG A 182 -27.83 21.22 2.00
N THR A 183 -26.92 22.19 2.02
CA THR A 183 -26.82 23.20 0.98
C THR A 183 -25.82 22.79 -0.11
N GLN A 184 -25.91 23.40 -1.28
CA GLN A 184 -24.94 23.16 -2.35
C GLN A 184 -23.50 23.50 -1.94
N PRO A 185 -23.19 24.59 -1.21
CA PRO A 185 -21.87 24.86 -0.67
C PRO A 185 -21.33 23.74 0.25
N ASP A 186 -22.19 23.13 1.09
CA ASP A 186 -21.78 22.02 1.97
C ASP A 186 -21.35 20.80 1.14
N GLU A 187 -22.07 20.49 0.07
CA GLU A 187 -21.73 19.35 -0.82
C GLU A 187 -20.46 19.64 -1.63
N ILE A 188 -20.18 20.88 -1.99
CA ILE A 188 -18.92 21.30 -2.62
C ILE A 188 -17.76 21.16 -1.64
N GLY A 189 -17.91 21.64 -0.40
CA GLY A 189 -16.88 21.49 0.64
C GLY A 189 -16.52 20.02 0.89
N LEU A 190 -17.52 19.14 0.98
CA LEU A 190 -17.29 17.71 1.12
C LEU A 190 -16.57 17.09 -0.11
N PHE A 191 -16.92 17.55 -1.32
CA PHE A 191 -16.22 17.11 -2.53
C PHE A 191 -14.76 17.49 -2.51
N ASP A 192 -14.42 18.71 -2.10
CA ASP A 192 -13.03 19.17 -1.99
C ASP A 192 -12.24 18.38 -0.95
N GLU A 193 -12.84 18.09 0.22
CA GLU A 193 -12.23 17.22 1.22
C GLU A 193 -11.95 15.81 0.70
N MET A 194 -12.87 15.23 -0.05
CA MET A 194 -12.69 13.92 -0.68
C MET A 194 -11.55 13.93 -1.71
N VAL A 195 -11.48 14.98 -2.55
CA VAL A 195 -10.38 15.13 -3.54
C VAL A 195 -9.05 15.27 -2.84
N LEU A 196 -8.95 16.11 -1.81
CA LEU A 196 -7.75 16.30 -1.00
C LEU A 196 -7.34 14.99 -0.30
N GLY A 197 -8.29 14.23 0.22
CA GLY A 197 -8.05 12.92 0.83
C GLY A 197 -7.40 11.93 -0.15
N VAL A 198 -7.94 11.83 -1.35
CA VAL A 198 -7.38 10.99 -2.43
C VAL A 198 -5.98 11.45 -2.82
N GLN A 199 -5.79 12.75 -3.03
CA GLN A 199 -4.48 13.31 -3.41
C GLN A 199 -3.44 13.08 -2.32
N ASN A 200 -3.76 13.34 -1.05
CA ASN A 200 -2.83 13.18 0.07
C ASN A 200 -2.42 11.72 0.29
N TYR A 201 -3.36 10.78 0.17
CA TYR A 201 -3.06 9.36 0.35
C TYR A 201 -2.19 8.82 -0.79
N TYR A 202 -2.51 9.14 -2.05
CA TYR A 202 -1.85 8.55 -3.21
C TYR A 202 -0.68 9.37 -3.77
N ARG A 203 -0.35 10.53 -3.21
CA ARG A 203 0.73 11.42 -3.69
C ARG A 203 2.10 10.75 -3.82
N ILE A 204 2.34 9.69 -3.07
CA ILE A 204 3.61 8.93 -3.10
C ILE A 204 3.75 8.03 -4.34
N ALA A 205 2.66 7.77 -5.08
CA ALA A 205 2.73 6.97 -6.30
C ALA A 205 3.46 7.73 -7.42
N THR A 206 4.38 7.04 -8.11
CA THR A 206 5.20 7.67 -9.16
C THR A 206 4.40 8.12 -10.39
N CYS A 207 3.22 7.53 -10.61
CA CYS A 207 2.36 7.82 -11.75
C CYS A 207 0.98 8.36 -11.33
N VAL A 208 0.87 8.96 -10.12
CA VAL A 208 -0.39 9.46 -9.55
C VAL A 208 -1.10 10.47 -10.44
N SER A 209 -0.36 11.37 -11.10
CA SER A 209 -0.94 12.38 -11.99
C SER A 209 -1.69 11.77 -13.19
N LEU A 210 -1.26 10.61 -13.69
CA LEU A 210 -1.96 9.90 -14.75
C LEU A 210 -3.27 9.28 -14.24
N ASP A 211 -3.25 8.74 -13.03
CA ASP A 211 -4.40 8.10 -12.41
C ASP A 211 -5.44 9.15 -11.99
N CYS A 212 -5.01 10.24 -11.35
CA CYS A 212 -5.89 11.38 -11.02
C CYS A 212 -6.51 12.03 -12.26
N ARG A 213 -5.76 12.13 -13.37
CA ARG A 213 -6.30 12.66 -14.64
C ARG A 213 -7.45 11.81 -15.18
N LYS A 214 -7.41 10.49 -14.99
CA LYS A 214 -8.52 9.60 -15.40
C LYS A 214 -9.78 9.89 -14.57
N ILE A 215 -9.65 9.95 -13.24
CA ILE A 215 -10.75 10.28 -12.34
C ILE A 215 -11.29 11.66 -12.68
N HIS A 216 -10.42 12.67 -12.74
CA HIS A 216 -10.79 14.07 -13.04
C HIS A 216 -11.64 14.18 -14.31
N ARG A 217 -11.20 13.57 -15.41
CA ARG A 217 -11.92 13.63 -16.69
C ARG A 217 -13.35 13.12 -16.56
N ARG A 218 -13.55 11.99 -15.88
CA ARG A 218 -14.88 11.39 -15.71
C ARG A 218 -15.76 12.20 -14.75
N VAL A 219 -15.21 12.62 -13.63
CA VAL A 219 -15.93 13.44 -12.65
C VAL A 219 -16.34 14.78 -13.25
N MET A 220 -15.45 15.46 -13.97
CA MET A 220 -15.77 16.73 -14.64
C MET A 220 -16.83 16.57 -15.73
N THR A 221 -16.82 15.47 -16.48
CA THR A 221 -17.90 15.16 -17.44
C THR A 221 -19.27 15.07 -16.74
N VAL A 222 -19.33 14.39 -15.60
CA VAL A 222 -20.58 14.27 -14.83
C VAL A 222 -21.01 15.61 -14.26
N LEU A 223 -20.09 16.37 -13.66
CA LEU A 223 -20.35 17.73 -13.13
C LEU A 223 -20.90 18.64 -14.23
N THR A 224 -20.20 18.75 -15.36
CA THR A 224 -20.62 19.59 -16.48
C THR A 224 -22.01 19.22 -16.98
N ASN A 225 -22.28 17.93 -17.18
CA ASN A 225 -23.58 17.45 -17.65
C ASN A 225 -24.72 17.71 -16.67
N ARG A 226 -24.44 17.73 -15.37
CA ARG A 226 -25.43 17.92 -14.32
C ARG A 226 -25.67 19.40 -13.97
N LEU A 227 -24.63 20.24 -14.11
CA LEU A 227 -24.67 21.68 -13.80
C LEU A 227 -24.93 22.55 -15.03
N ASN A 228 -25.11 21.95 -16.22
CA ASN A 228 -25.46 22.66 -17.46
C ASN A 228 -26.90 23.21 -17.49
N THR A 229 -27.52 23.40 -16.34
CA THR A 229 -28.63 24.34 -16.15
C THR A 229 -28.06 25.74 -15.92
N GLU A 230 -28.80 26.80 -16.24
CA GLU A 230 -28.34 28.20 -16.29
C GLU A 230 -27.56 28.69 -15.05
N THR A 231 -27.77 28.09 -13.88
CA THR A 231 -27.04 28.37 -12.62
C THR A 231 -25.68 27.67 -12.53
N GLY A 232 -25.48 26.55 -13.23
CA GLY A 232 -24.25 25.75 -13.13
C GLY A 232 -23.07 26.29 -13.93
N CYS A 233 -23.33 27.11 -14.95
CA CYS A 233 -22.28 27.68 -15.80
C CYS A 233 -21.43 28.75 -15.08
N GLN A 234 -21.95 29.42 -14.05
CA GLN A 234 -21.21 30.41 -13.25
C GLN A 234 -20.23 29.75 -12.27
N LEU A 235 -20.64 28.70 -11.56
CA LEU A 235 -19.81 28.02 -10.57
C LEU A 235 -18.57 27.31 -11.17
N VAL A 236 -18.69 26.76 -12.38
CA VAL A 236 -17.55 26.11 -13.07
C VAL A 236 -16.52 27.12 -13.58
N ARG A 237 -16.94 28.37 -13.84
CA ARG A 237 -16.04 29.45 -14.27
C ARG A 237 -15.29 30.12 -13.12
N GLU A 238 -15.85 30.15 -11.92
CA GLU A 238 -15.24 30.75 -10.72
C GLU A 238 -14.34 29.77 -9.95
N GLY A 239 -14.57 28.43 -10.06
CA GLY A 239 -13.74 27.37 -9.45
C GLY A 239 -12.59 26.86 -10.30
N GLY A 240 -12.27 27.51 -11.41
CA GLY A 240 -11.30 27.06 -12.42
C GLY A 240 -9.85 27.30 -12.13
N ALA A 241 -9.34 26.92 -10.96
CA ALA A 241 -7.91 26.86 -10.67
C ALA A 241 -7.56 25.57 -9.91
N MET A 242 -7.68 24.43 -10.59
CA MET A 242 -6.91 23.23 -10.22
C MET A 242 -5.72 23.12 -11.17
N THR A 243 -4.64 23.84 -10.88
CA THR A 243 -3.31 23.61 -11.41
C THR A 243 -2.58 22.54 -10.57
#